data_cdf7ce934865023789a3c00efd0be58a
#
_entry.id   cdf7ce934865023789a3c00efd0be58a
#
_cell.length_a   1.000
_cell.length_b   1.000
_cell.length_c   1.000
_cell.angle_alpha   90.00
_cell.angle_beta   90.00
_cell.angle_gamma   90.00
#
_symmetry.space_group_name_H-M   'P 1'
#
loop_
_entity.id
_entity.type
_entity.pdbx_description
1 polymer ?
#
loop_
_entity_poly.entity_id
_entity_poly.type
_entity_poly.pdbx_seq_one_letter_code
_entity_poly.pdbx_strand_id
1 'polypeptide(L)'
;MRYYKHLYLTEGLEKKKEKIIRKLESGKLQPSVHVITLAISEKNQLEIYPTLQFKQPAFPEQDLFVVGITKGYEEAVELVEQIVQEVYEQTGGCDIRSYILEKAVSYTHLTLPTKA
;
A
#
# COMPACT_ATOMS: atom_id res chain seq x y z
N MET A 1 10.35 5.60 -1.43
CA MET A 1 9.13 4.79 -1.23
C MET A 1 8.68 4.91 0.22
N ARG A 2 7.43 5.19 0.44
CA ARG A 2 6.88 5.32 1.78
C ARG A 2 5.87 4.20 2.02
N TYR A 3 5.63 3.88 3.28
CA TYR A 3 4.76 2.74 3.62
C TYR A 3 3.67 3.19 4.58
N TYR A 4 2.46 2.72 4.30
CA TYR A 4 1.30 3.00 5.14
C TYR A 4 1.50 2.34 6.50
N LYS A 5 1.19 3.04 7.58
CA LYS A 5 1.32 2.49 8.91
C LYS A 5 0.47 1.25 9.13
N HIS A 6 -0.71 1.27 8.57
CA HIS A 6 -1.63 0.14 8.67
C HIS A 6 -1.55 -0.72 7.43
N LEU A 7 -0.32 -1.06 7.04
CA LEU A 7 -0.05 -1.80 5.82
C LEU A 7 -0.87 -3.06 5.75
N TYR A 8 -1.58 -3.23 4.63
CA TYR A 8 -2.35 -4.43 4.39
C TYR A 8 -1.43 -5.53 3.90
N LEU A 9 -1.54 -6.70 4.48
CA LEU A 9 -0.70 -7.84 4.11
C LEU A 9 -1.58 -9.04 3.87
N THR A 10 -1.23 -9.85 2.88
CA THR A 10 -1.92 -11.12 2.72
C THR A 10 -1.44 -12.08 3.80
N GLU A 11 -2.26 -13.07 4.05
CA GLU A 11 -2.01 -14.02 5.11
C GLU A 11 -0.62 -14.66 4.95
N GLY A 12 0.10 -14.74 6.05
CA GLY A 12 1.41 -15.35 6.03
C GLY A 12 2.56 -14.40 5.80
N LEU A 13 2.28 -13.16 5.44
CA LEU A 13 3.35 -12.19 5.20
C LEU A 13 3.69 -11.35 6.42
N GLU A 14 2.87 -11.39 7.46
CA GLU A 14 3.10 -10.55 8.63
C GLU A 14 4.49 -10.78 9.23
N LYS A 15 4.89 -12.03 9.31
CA LYS A 15 6.19 -12.34 9.89
C LYS A 15 7.34 -11.99 8.99
N LYS A 16 7.08 -11.82 7.69
CA LYS A 16 8.12 -11.51 6.72
C LYS A 16 8.11 -10.05 6.30
N LYS A 17 7.25 -9.26 6.90
CA LYS A 17 7.04 -7.87 6.48
C LYS A 17 8.34 -7.09 6.44
N GLU A 18 9.09 -7.10 7.51
CA GLU A 18 10.31 -6.31 7.57
C GLU A 18 11.36 -6.79 6.59
N LYS A 19 11.43 -8.10 6.40
CA LYS A 19 12.38 -8.66 5.44
C LYS A 19 12.02 -8.25 4.03
N ILE A 20 10.72 -8.28 3.69
CA ILE A 20 10.27 -7.89 2.37
C ILE A 20 10.56 -6.42 2.12
N ILE A 21 10.26 -5.56 3.10
CA ILE A 21 10.51 -4.13 2.96
C ILE A 21 11.99 -3.85 2.80
N ARG A 22 12.83 -4.55 3.57
CA ARG A 22 14.27 -4.37 3.45
C ARG A 22 14.76 -4.74 2.06
N LYS A 23 14.22 -5.81 1.49
CA LYS A 23 14.59 -6.21 0.14
C LYS A 23 14.10 -5.20 -0.89
N LEU A 24 12.91 -4.63 -0.68
CA LEU A 24 12.42 -3.58 -1.57
C LEU A 24 13.35 -2.38 -1.55
N GLU A 25 13.77 -1.97 -0.36
CA GLU A 25 14.63 -0.80 -0.21
C GLU A 25 16.01 -1.04 -0.82
N SER A 26 16.50 -2.27 -0.75
CA SER A 26 17.82 -2.59 -1.29
C SER A 26 17.77 -3.01 -2.75
N GLY A 27 16.58 -3.06 -3.36
CA GLY A 27 16.45 -3.40 -4.76
C GLY A 27 16.66 -4.85 -5.10
N LYS A 28 16.51 -5.74 -4.15
CA LYS A 28 16.66 -7.17 -4.41
C LYS A 28 15.41 -7.72 -5.10
N LEU A 29 15.64 -8.71 -5.97
CA LEU A 29 14.55 -9.32 -6.71
C LEU A 29 13.64 -10.11 -5.80
N GLN A 30 12.34 -9.93 -6.00
CA GLN A 30 11.31 -10.69 -5.28
C GLN A 30 10.19 -11.01 -6.26
N PRO A 31 10.40 -12.01 -7.15
CA PRO A 31 9.49 -12.23 -8.27
C PRO A 31 8.03 -12.50 -7.87
N SER A 32 7.81 -13.07 -6.70
CA SER A 32 6.47 -13.42 -6.29
C SER A 32 5.79 -12.31 -5.49
N VAL A 33 6.48 -11.22 -5.20
CA VAL A 33 5.93 -10.16 -4.35
C VAL A 33 5.35 -9.04 -5.22
N HIS A 34 4.12 -8.64 -4.89
CA HIS A 34 3.47 -7.50 -5.53
C HIS A 34 3.16 -6.47 -4.46
N VAL A 35 3.14 -5.21 -4.84
CA VAL A 35 2.77 -4.14 -3.92
C VAL A 35 1.56 -3.40 -4.46
N ILE A 36 0.76 -2.91 -3.53
CA ILE A 36 -0.38 -2.07 -3.85
C ILE A 36 -0.05 -0.67 -3.35
N THR A 37 -0.19 0.31 -4.22
CA THR A 37 0.14 1.69 -3.87
C THR A 37 -1.05 2.60 -4.14
N LEU A 38 -1.04 3.77 -3.51
CA LEU A 38 -1.95 4.82 -3.93
C LEU A 38 -1.55 5.24 -5.33
N ALA A 39 -2.55 5.41 -6.20
CA ALA A 39 -2.28 5.75 -7.59
C ALA A 39 -1.69 7.14 -7.70
N ILE A 40 -0.73 7.29 -8.61
CA ILE A 40 -0.17 8.59 -8.91
C ILE A 40 -1.18 9.41 -9.69
N SER A 41 -1.89 8.76 -10.60
CA SER A 41 -2.91 9.42 -11.41
C SER A 41 -4.18 9.62 -10.59
N GLU A 42 -4.79 10.78 -10.71
CA GLU A 42 -6.03 11.05 -9.99
C GLU A 42 -7.20 10.24 -10.52
N LYS A 43 -7.05 9.65 -11.70
CA LYS A 43 -8.10 8.84 -12.28
C LYS A 43 -8.25 7.48 -11.63
N ASN A 44 -7.18 6.99 -11.01
CA ASN A 44 -7.19 5.72 -10.30
C ASN A 44 -6.99 5.96 -8.82
N GLN A 45 -7.34 4.98 -8.01
CA GLN A 45 -7.15 5.11 -6.57
C GLN A 45 -6.04 4.21 -6.06
N LEU A 46 -5.97 3.00 -6.57
CA LEU A 46 -4.93 2.05 -6.19
C LEU A 46 -4.31 1.47 -7.44
N GLU A 47 -3.03 1.12 -7.34
CA GLU A 47 -2.32 0.47 -8.43
C GLU A 47 -1.56 -0.71 -7.88
N ILE A 48 -1.42 -1.75 -8.69
CA ILE A 48 -0.71 -2.97 -8.34
C ILE A 48 0.54 -3.05 -9.19
N TYR A 49 1.69 -3.24 -8.53
CA TYR A 49 2.96 -3.38 -9.23
C TYR A 49 3.65 -4.67 -8.83
N PRO A 50 4.11 -5.48 -9.79
CA PRO A 50 5.07 -6.53 -9.45
C PRO A 50 6.38 -5.88 -9.06
N THR A 51 7.03 -6.40 -8.03
CA THR A 51 8.28 -5.76 -7.58
C THR A 51 9.36 -5.79 -8.63
N LEU A 52 9.28 -6.72 -9.57
CA LEU A 52 10.24 -6.75 -10.68
C LEU A 52 10.21 -5.47 -11.52
N GLN A 53 9.05 -4.82 -11.56
CA GLN A 53 8.91 -3.61 -12.37
C GLN A 53 9.78 -2.48 -11.83
N PHE A 54 10.07 -2.49 -10.55
CA PHE A 54 10.91 -1.46 -9.94
C PHE A 54 12.35 -1.52 -10.40
N LYS A 55 12.74 -2.62 -11.02
CA LYS A 55 14.09 -2.78 -11.53
C LYS A 55 14.28 -2.18 -12.91
N GLN A 56 13.21 -1.84 -13.57
CA GLN A 56 13.29 -1.34 -14.95
C GLN A 56 13.75 0.11 -14.95
N PRO A 57 14.74 0.44 -15.80
CA PRO A 57 15.26 1.82 -15.82
C PRO A 57 14.21 2.84 -16.19
N ALA A 58 13.22 2.42 -16.98
CA ALA A 58 12.16 3.34 -17.41
C ALA A 58 11.09 3.56 -16.36
N PHE A 59 11.13 2.80 -15.26
CA PHE A 59 10.12 2.97 -14.21
C PHE A 59 10.34 4.33 -13.54
N PRO A 60 9.27 5.14 -13.42
CA PRO A 60 9.43 6.48 -12.87
C PRO A 60 9.94 6.44 -11.43
N GLU A 61 10.89 7.30 -11.14
CA GLU A 61 11.40 7.41 -9.78
C GLU A 61 10.50 8.31 -8.98
N GLN A 62 9.30 7.86 -8.73
CA GLN A 62 8.37 8.65 -7.97
C GLN A 62 8.26 8.09 -6.57
N ASP A 63 7.85 8.96 -5.65
CA ASP A 63 7.69 8.57 -4.27
C ASP A 63 6.38 7.82 -4.11
N LEU A 64 6.46 6.51 -4.20
CA LEU A 64 5.29 5.67 -4.10
C LEU A 64 4.88 5.49 -2.65
N PHE A 65 3.57 5.49 -2.40
CA PHE A 65 3.03 5.22 -1.08
C PHE A 65 2.45 3.82 -1.10
N VAL A 66 3.17 2.88 -0.49
CA VAL A 66 2.80 1.47 -0.49
C VAL A 66 1.77 1.24 0.62
N VAL A 67 0.62 0.73 0.25
CA VAL A 67 -0.44 0.45 1.21
C VAL A 67 -0.65 -1.04 1.43
N GLY A 68 -0.13 -1.90 0.56
CA GLY A 68 -0.29 -3.33 0.72
C GLY A 68 0.83 -4.11 0.07
N ILE A 69 1.08 -5.29 0.59
CA ILE A 69 2.07 -6.21 0.04
C ILE A 69 1.42 -7.58 -0.05
N THR A 70 1.55 -8.21 -1.20
CA THR A 70 0.93 -9.50 -1.44
C THR A 70 1.91 -10.44 -2.11
N LYS A 71 1.52 -11.71 -2.12
CA LYS A 71 2.27 -12.73 -2.79
C LYS A 71 1.50 -13.12 -4.05
N GLY A 72 1.88 -12.52 -5.17
CA GLY A 72 1.24 -12.81 -6.43
C GLY A 72 0.15 -11.81 -6.78
N TYR A 73 -0.17 -11.77 -8.07
CA TYR A 73 -1.12 -10.80 -8.59
C TYR A 73 -2.54 -11.08 -8.14
N GLU A 74 -2.93 -12.36 -8.08
CA GLU A 74 -4.29 -12.69 -7.70
C GLU A 74 -4.59 -12.27 -6.27
N GLU A 75 -3.62 -12.47 -5.38
CA GLU A 75 -3.80 -12.02 -4.00
C GLU A 75 -3.86 -10.51 -3.93
N ALA A 76 -3.13 -9.83 -4.82
CA ALA A 76 -3.19 -8.38 -4.85
C ALA A 76 -4.58 -7.90 -5.24
N VAL A 77 -5.19 -8.53 -6.25
CA VAL A 77 -6.55 -8.17 -6.65
C VAL A 77 -7.53 -8.41 -5.50
N GLU A 78 -7.41 -9.55 -4.83
CA GLU A 78 -8.28 -9.85 -3.71
C GLU A 78 -8.11 -8.85 -2.58
N LEU A 79 -6.88 -8.46 -2.32
CA LEU A 79 -6.62 -7.49 -1.25
C LEU A 79 -7.19 -6.13 -1.61
N VAL A 80 -7.08 -5.73 -2.88
CA VAL A 80 -7.69 -4.48 -3.31
C VAL A 80 -9.20 -4.53 -3.06
N GLU A 81 -9.83 -5.67 -3.36
CA GLU A 81 -11.26 -5.80 -3.11
C GLU A 81 -11.59 -5.69 -1.64
N GLN A 82 -10.74 -6.25 -0.78
CA GLN A 82 -10.94 -6.15 0.66
C GLN A 82 -10.80 -4.70 1.13
N ILE A 83 -9.83 -3.98 0.58
CA ILE A 83 -9.65 -2.58 0.94
C ILE A 83 -10.86 -1.76 0.52
N VAL A 84 -11.35 -1.99 -0.70
CA VAL A 84 -12.55 -1.30 -1.18
C VAL A 84 -13.73 -1.58 -0.27
N GLN A 85 -13.90 -2.84 0.12
CA GLN A 85 -15.00 -3.22 0.99
C GLN A 85 -14.89 -2.53 2.35
N GLU A 86 -13.69 -2.48 2.91
CA GLU A 86 -13.47 -1.83 4.18
C GLU A 86 -13.83 -0.34 4.10
N VAL A 87 -13.37 0.32 3.04
CA VAL A 87 -13.64 1.74 2.87
C VAL A 87 -15.14 1.99 2.78
N TYR A 88 -15.83 1.15 2.03
CA TYR A 88 -17.28 1.30 1.89
C TYR A 88 -17.99 1.10 3.23
N GLU A 89 -17.57 0.12 3.99
CA GLU A 89 -18.19 -0.15 5.29
C GLU A 89 -17.94 0.96 6.28
N GLN A 90 -16.79 1.59 6.20
CA GLN A 90 -16.42 2.63 7.16
C GLN A 90 -16.94 4.01 6.76
N THR A 91 -17.07 4.28 5.48
CA THR A 91 -17.40 5.62 5.03
C THR A 91 -18.70 5.71 4.23
N GLY A 92 -19.20 4.61 3.74
CA GLY A 92 -20.36 4.61 2.85
C GLY A 92 -20.02 5.03 1.43
N GLY A 93 -18.75 5.22 1.12
CA GLY A 93 -18.30 5.65 -0.20
C GLY A 93 -17.17 4.82 -0.72
N CYS A 94 -16.59 5.28 -1.82
CA CYS A 94 -15.52 4.56 -2.50
C CYS A 94 -14.27 5.40 -2.69
N ASP A 95 -14.07 6.42 -1.88
CA ASP A 95 -12.89 7.27 -1.98
C ASP A 95 -11.78 6.69 -1.13
N ILE A 96 -11.09 5.72 -1.71
CA ILE A 96 -10.06 4.97 -1.00
C ILE A 96 -8.87 5.86 -0.65
N ARG A 97 -8.48 6.71 -1.58
CA ARG A 97 -7.33 7.61 -1.35
C ARG A 97 -7.55 8.47 -0.11
N SER A 98 -8.72 9.11 -0.03
CA SER A 98 -9.01 9.96 1.11
C SER A 98 -9.06 9.16 2.41
N TYR A 99 -9.65 7.98 2.37
CA TYR A 99 -9.75 7.14 3.55
C TYR A 99 -8.35 6.82 4.10
N ILE A 100 -7.46 6.37 3.22
CA ILE A 100 -6.12 5.99 3.63
C ILE A 100 -5.32 7.19 4.11
N LEU A 101 -5.39 8.29 3.37
CA LEU A 101 -4.65 9.48 3.74
C LEU A 101 -5.17 10.08 5.04
N GLU A 102 -6.47 10.04 5.27
CA GLU A 102 -7.02 10.54 6.52
C GLU A 102 -6.59 9.69 7.69
N LYS A 103 -6.53 8.38 7.52
CA LYS A 103 -6.09 7.53 8.61
C LYS A 103 -4.63 7.80 8.96
N ALA A 104 -3.80 8.05 7.95
CA ALA A 104 -2.41 8.37 8.19
C ALA A 104 -2.29 9.69 8.96
N VAL A 105 -3.10 10.68 8.58
CA VAL A 105 -3.09 11.98 9.25
C VAL A 105 -3.72 11.89 10.63
N SER A 106 -4.84 11.17 10.73
CA SER A 106 -5.51 11.02 12.01
C SER A 106 -4.62 10.38 13.07
N TYR A 107 -3.82 9.41 12.65
CA TYR A 107 -2.91 8.78 13.58
C TYR A 107 -1.93 9.82 14.14
N THR A 108 -1.38 10.64 13.26
CA THR A 108 -0.49 11.71 13.66
C THR A 108 -1.23 12.72 14.52
N HIS A 109 -2.44 13.03 14.12
CA HIS A 109 -3.24 14.02 14.81
C HIS A 109 -3.61 13.57 16.23
N LEU A 110 -3.88 12.28 16.38
CA LEU A 110 -4.21 11.75 17.69
C LEU A 110 -3.06 11.86 18.66
N THR A 111 -1.86 11.82 18.14
CA THR A 111 -0.71 12.00 19.02
C THR A 111 -0.49 13.44 19.42
N LEU A 112 -1.19 14.35 18.73
CA LEU A 112 -1.13 15.74 19.10
C LEU A 112 -2.22 15.97 20.10
N PRO A 113 -2.09 15.89 21.05
CA PRO A 113 -3.16 15.95 21.85
C PRO A 113 -3.84 17.13 22.05
N THR A 114 -3.86 17.30 21.61
CA THR A 114 -4.37 18.06 21.67
C THR A 114 -5.39 18.34 21.63
N LYS A 115 -5.62 17.98 21.45
CA LYS A 115 -6.48 18.27 21.35
C LYS A 115 -6.99 18.80 22.01
N ALA A 116 -6.79 18.92 22.25
CA ALA A 116 -7.22 19.40 22.90
C ALA A 116 -7.92 19.81 23.18
#